data_2064bb1f1cce9e5ae30e11072527c65a
#
_entry.id   2064bb1f1cce9e5ae30e11072527c65a
#
_cell.length_a   1.000
_cell.length_b   1.000
_cell.length_c   1.000
_cell.angle_alpha   90.00
_cell.angle_beta   90.00
_cell.angle_gamma   90.00
#
_symmetry.space_group_name_H-M   'P 1'
#
loop_
_entity.id
_entity.type
_entity.pdbx_description
1 polymer ?
#
loop_
_entity_poly.entity_id
_entity_poly.type
_entity_poly.pdbx_seq_one_letter_code
_entity_poly.pdbx_strand_id
1 'polypeptide(L)'
;PLEQMWGKQKFIFYYLSAGLGAVLIQTLVYHYDVMIVTQILLDNGLTKIDVNSFYETGRLNTSVIQSVGEERLYSGFQSFKAVMVGASGALYGILVGFAMLFPNVQLMLLFPPIPIKAKFLVPLLILFDLFFGFTSYSVGPIAHFAHVGGAITGFVMMWYWKKNQFNNKRWN
;
A
#
# COMPACT_ATOMS: atom_id res chain seq x y z
N PRO A 1 -19.16 -9.17 10.97
CA PRO A 1 -18.59 -10.22 11.84
C PRO A 1 -17.49 -9.69 12.77
N LEU A 2 -16.44 -8.99 12.26
CA LEU A 2 -15.33 -8.51 13.09
C LEU A 2 -15.77 -7.48 14.13
N GLU A 3 -16.56 -6.48 13.75
CA GLU A 3 -17.08 -5.47 14.68
C GLU A 3 -17.98 -6.09 15.76
N GLN A 4 -18.84 -7.04 15.37
CA GLN A 4 -19.68 -7.77 16.32
C GLN A 4 -18.87 -8.55 17.35
N MET A 5 -17.72 -9.11 16.93
CA MET A 5 -16.85 -9.91 17.79
C MET A 5 -15.94 -9.06 18.69
N TRP A 6 -15.42 -7.95 18.16
CA TRP A 6 -14.46 -7.10 18.89
C TRP A 6 -15.09 -5.92 19.63
N GLY A 7 -16.32 -5.57 19.25
CA GLY A 7 -16.95 -4.32 19.63
C GLY A 7 -16.43 -3.13 18.81
N LYS A 8 -17.24 -2.07 18.78
CA LYS A 8 -17.01 -0.87 17.93
C LYS A 8 -15.64 -0.22 18.15
N GLN A 9 -15.22 -0.06 19.41
CA GLN A 9 -13.96 0.64 19.75
C GLN A 9 -12.73 -0.08 19.21
N LYS A 10 -12.64 -1.40 19.42
CA LYS A 10 -11.51 -2.20 18.92
C LYS A 10 -11.49 -2.31 17.41
N PHE A 11 -12.67 -2.42 16.79
CA PHE A 11 -12.80 -2.43 15.35
C PHE A 11 -12.30 -1.11 14.73
N ILE A 12 -12.74 0.02 15.27
CA ILE A 12 -12.27 1.35 14.81
C ILE A 12 -10.77 1.51 15.03
N PHE A 13 -10.26 1.13 16.19
CA PHE A 13 -8.82 1.18 16.47
C PHE A 13 -8.02 0.36 15.46
N TYR A 14 -8.45 -0.87 15.20
CA TYR A 14 -7.80 -1.74 14.23
C TYR A 14 -7.82 -1.15 12.82
N TYR A 15 -8.99 -0.66 12.38
CA TYR A 15 -9.19 -0.04 11.09
C TYR A 15 -8.29 1.20 10.88
N LEU A 16 -8.29 2.11 11.84
CA LEU A 16 -7.47 3.33 11.78
C LEU A 16 -5.96 3.01 11.82
N SER A 17 -5.55 2.08 12.67
CA SER A 17 -4.14 1.66 12.75
C SER A 17 -3.67 1.02 11.44
N ALA A 18 -4.48 0.17 10.81
CA ALA A 18 -4.17 -0.39 9.50
C ALA A 18 -4.08 0.69 8.43
N GLY A 19 -4.97 1.69 8.47
CA GLY A 19 -4.92 2.85 7.57
C GLY A 19 -3.66 3.70 7.76
N LEU A 20 -3.27 3.97 9.00
CA LEU A 20 -2.01 4.69 9.29
C LEU A 20 -0.78 3.92 8.81
N GLY A 21 -0.75 2.59 9.02
CA GLY A 21 0.30 1.74 8.49
C GLY A 21 0.37 1.75 6.96
N ALA A 22 -0.77 1.76 6.30
CA ALA A 22 -0.86 1.90 4.85
C ALA A 22 -0.24 3.22 4.36
N VAL A 23 -0.64 4.33 4.98
CA VAL A 23 -0.10 5.67 4.66
C VAL A 23 1.41 5.72 4.90
N LEU A 24 1.89 5.20 6.02
CA LEU A 24 3.30 5.20 6.36
C LEU A 24 4.13 4.45 5.30
N ILE A 25 3.76 3.22 4.96
CA ILE A 25 4.50 2.41 3.99
C ILE A 25 4.50 3.07 2.61
N GLN A 26 3.34 3.54 2.13
CA GLN A 26 3.27 4.20 0.83
C GLN A 26 4.08 5.51 0.78
N THR A 27 4.05 6.30 1.84
CA THR A 27 4.85 7.54 1.93
C THR A 27 6.35 7.24 1.89
N LEU A 28 6.80 6.18 2.56
CA LEU A 28 8.20 5.75 2.50
C LEU A 28 8.59 5.33 1.07
N VAL A 29 7.72 4.61 0.35
CA VAL A 29 7.97 4.22 -1.04
C VAL A 29 8.06 5.45 -1.94
N TYR A 30 7.13 6.39 -1.83
CA TYR A 30 7.18 7.64 -2.61
C TYR A 30 8.43 8.46 -2.31
N HIS A 31 8.77 8.60 -1.01
CA HIS A 31 9.99 9.31 -0.63
C HIS A 31 11.25 8.67 -1.20
N TYR A 32 11.34 7.34 -1.15
CA TYR A 32 12.45 6.60 -1.72
C TYR A 32 12.56 6.79 -3.23
N ASP A 33 11.45 6.75 -3.97
CA ASP A 33 11.43 6.93 -5.42
C ASP A 33 11.85 8.36 -5.81
N VAL A 34 11.32 9.38 -5.11
CA VAL A 34 11.72 10.78 -5.31
C VAL A 34 13.21 10.97 -5.00
N MET A 35 13.73 10.37 -3.93
CA MET A 35 15.14 10.46 -3.56
C MET A 35 16.05 9.88 -4.67
N ILE A 36 15.71 8.70 -5.20
CA ILE A 36 16.50 8.08 -6.28
C ILE A 36 16.48 8.94 -7.55
N VAL A 37 15.31 9.41 -7.98
CA VAL A 37 15.19 10.23 -9.19
C VAL A 37 15.93 11.56 -9.01
N THR A 38 15.84 12.17 -7.82
CA THR A 38 16.61 13.37 -7.48
C THR A 38 18.12 13.11 -7.64
N GLN A 39 18.63 12.01 -7.11
CA GLN A 39 20.05 11.67 -7.21
C GLN A 39 20.47 11.46 -8.67
N ILE A 40 19.67 10.71 -9.43
CA ILE A 40 19.94 10.50 -10.87
C ILE A 40 20.02 11.83 -11.62
N LEU A 41 19.12 12.78 -11.36
CA LEU A 41 19.13 14.10 -12.01
C LEU A 41 20.37 14.91 -11.65
N LEU A 42 20.78 14.90 -10.39
CA LEU A 42 22.02 15.56 -9.93
C LEU A 42 23.26 14.94 -10.57
N ASP A 43 23.33 13.60 -10.66
CA ASP A 43 24.44 12.87 -11.29
C ASP A 43 24.52 13.14 -12.82
N ASN A 44 23.41 13.52 -13.44
CA ASN A 44 23.36 13.98 -14.84
C ASN A 44 23.65 15.49 -14.99
N GLY A 45 24.17 16.15 -13.97
CA GLY A 45 24.66 17.52 -14.01
C GLY A 45 23.61 18.61 -13.79
N LEU A 46 22.40 18.25 -13.37
CA LEU A 46 21.38 19.25 -13.03
C LEU A 46 21.70 19.87 -11.65
N THR A 47 21.35 21.14 -11.50
CA THR A 47 21.41 21.81 -10.21
C THR A 47 20.19 21.49 -9.37
N LYS A 48 20.25 21.76 -8.05
CA LYS A 48 19.09 21.62 -7.17
C LYS A 48 17.90 22.48 -7.61
N ILE A 49 18.17 23.63 -8.25
CA ILE A 49 17.13 24.51 -8.79
C ILE A 49 16.42 23.84 -9.95
N ASP A 50 17.17 23.19 -10.86
CA ASP A 50 16.60 22.47 -12.00
C ASP A 50 15.76 21.29 -11.54
N VAL A 51 16.21 20.54 -10.53
CA VAL A 51 15.47 19.42 -9.94
C VAL A 51 14.16 19.90 -9.30
N ASN A 52 14.18 21.00 -8.57
CA ASN A 52 12.96 21.58 -7.99
C ASN A 52 11.99 22.02 -9.12
N SER A 53 12.51 22.69 -10.14
CA SER A 53 11.72 23.10 -11.30
C SER A 53 11.10 21.89 -12.02
N PHE A 54 11.82 20.77 -12.13
CA PHE A 54 11.26 19.53 -12.66
C PHE A 54 10.08 19.04 -11.84
N TYR A 55 10.21 18.97 -10.51
CA TYR A 55 9.10 18.51 -9.67
C TYR A 55 7.90 19.47 -9.64
N GLU A 56 8.11 20.75 -9.92
CA GLU A 56 7.02 21.72 -10.05
C GLU A 56 6.30 21.62 -11.40
N THR A 57 7.06 21.57 -12.49
CA THR A 57 6.56 21.74 -13.87
C THR A 57 6.45 20.44 -14.68
N GLY A 58 7.17 19.40 -14.29
CA GLY A 58 7.31 18.16 -15.06
C GLY A 58 8.19 18.30 -16.32
N ARG A 59 8.93 19.42 -16.47
CA ARG A 59 9.70 19.72 -17.69
C ARG A 59 11.19 19.53 -17.48
N LEU A 60 11.84 18.88 -18.45
CA LEU A 60 13.29 18.70 -18.53
C LEU A 60 13.77 18.87 -19.97
N ASN A 61 15.07 19.10 -20.12
CA ASN A 61 15.71 19.10 -21.43
C ASN A 61 15.66 17.70 -22.06
N THR A 62 15.47 17.65 -23.38
CA THR A 62 15.35 16.38 -24.12
C THR A 62 16.57 15.48 -23.95
N SER A 63 17.78 16.07 -23.84
CA SER A 63 19.02 15.32 -23.57
C SER A 63 18.98 14.55 -22.25
N VAL A 64 18.45 15.16 -21.20
CA VAL A 64 18.30 14.51 -19.86
C VAL A 64 17.24 13.41 -19.92
N ILE A 65 16.12 13.66 -20.61
CA ILE A 65 15.07 12.65 -20.79
C ILE A 65 15.64 11.42 -21.51
N GLN A 66 16.46 11.62 -22.55
CA GLN A 66 17.08 10.53 -23.29
C GLN A 66 18.13 9.76 -22.48
N SER A 67 18.89 10.44 -21.61
CA SER A 67 19.94 9.79 -20.79
C SER A 67 19.37 9.00 -19.61
N VAL A 68 18.31 9.51 -18.95
CA VAL A 68 17.72 8.91 -17.77
C VAL A 68 16.59 7.93 -18.10
N GLY A 69 15.84 8.21 -19.15
CA GLY A 69 14.64 7.49 -19.56
C GLY A 69 13.36 8.12 -19.01
N GLU A 70 12.40 8.28 -19.92
CA GLU A 70 11.11 8.94 -19.64
C GLU A 70 10.33 8.25 -18.52
N GLU A 71 10.30 6.92 -18.53
CA GLU A 71 9.57 6.11 -17.56
C GLU A 71 10.08 6.35 -16.11
N ARG A 72 11.40 6.43 -15.94
CA ARG A 72 12.01 6.66 -14.61
C ARG A 72 11.71 8.05 -14.09
N LEU A 73 11.79 9.06 -14.96
CA LEU A 73 11.46 10.44 -14.62
C LEU A 73 9.98 10.59 -14.28
N TYR A 74 9.12 9.96 -15.07
CA TYR A 74 7.68 9.96 -14.84
C TYR A 74 7.33 9.33 -13.48
N SER A 75 7.94 8.21 -13.13
CA SER A 75 7.76 7.55 -11.82
C SER A 75 8.06 8.51 -10.66
N GLY A 76 9.25 9.15 -10.66
CA GLY A 76 9.63 10.09 -9.60
C GLY A 76 8.72 11.32 -9.53
N PHE A 77 8.33 11.86 -10.69
CA PHE A 77 7.39 12.99 -10.75
C PHE A 77 6.01 12.62 -10.20
N GLN A 78 5.49 11.46 -10.58
CA GLN A 78 4.22 10.95 -10.07
C GLN A 78 4.27 10.71 -8.56
N SER A 79 5.37 10.13 -8.05
CA SER A 79 5.57 9.91 -6.63
C SER A 79 5.61 11.22 -5.83
N PHE A 80 6.21 12.28 -6.40
CA PHE A 80 6.23 13.60 -5.79
C PHE A 80 4.85 14.28 -5.77
N LYS A 81 4.08 14.15 -6.85
CA LYS A 81 2.73 14.73 -6.97
C LYS A 81 1.62 13.85 -6.37
N ALA A 82 1.96 12.67 -5.89
CA ALA A 82 0.96 11.69 -5.47
C ALA A 82 0.11 12.19 -4.29
N VAL A 83 -1.19 12.05 -4.45
CA VAL A 83 -2.17 12.26 -3.40
C VAL A 83 -2.80 10.92 -3.08
N MET A 84 -2.67 10.48 -1.85
CA MET A 84 -3.31 9.25 -1.39
C MET A 84 -4.76 9.51 -1.02
N VAL A 85 -5.68 8.82 -1.71
CA VAL A 85 -7.12 8.91 -1.48
C VAL A 85 -7.68 7.50 -1.30
N GLY A 86 -8.57 7.35 -0.35
CA GLY A 86 -9.33 6.11 -0.17
C GLY A 86 -8.95 5.31 1.08
N ALA A 87 -9.91 4.54 1.54
CA ALA A 87 -9.82 3.70 2.73
C ALA A 87 -9.30 2.28 2.42
N SER A 88 -8.88 2.01 1.18
CA SER A 88 -8.56 0.66 0.72
C SER A 88 -7.41 0.00 1.50
N GLY A 89 -6.38 0.76 1.87
CA GLY A 89 -5.30 0.24 2.71
C GLY A 89 -5.78 -0.24 4.08
N ALA A 90 -6.67 0.51 4.72
CA ALA A 90 -7.30 0.08 5.98
C ALA A 90 -8.18 -1.17 5.78
N LEU A 91 -8.89 -1.25 4.65
CA LEU A 91 -9.69 -2.43 4.29
C LEU A 91 -8.84 -3.69 4.09
N TYR A 92 -7.64 -3.57 3.51
CA TYR A 92 -6.71 -4.69 3.42
C TYR A 92 -6.31 -5.22 4.80
N GLY A 93 -6.07 -4.33 5.78
CA GLY A 93 -5.88 -4.75 7.17
C GLY A 93 -7.07 -5.53 7.71
N ILE A 94 -8.31 -5.05 7.48
CA ILE A 94 -9.54 -5.74 7.87
C ILE A 94 -9.66 -7.11 7.18
N LEU A 95 -9.34 -7.20 5.89
CA LEU A 95 -9.36 -8.48 5.14
C LEU A 95 -8.36 -9.48 5.73
N VAL A 96 -7.17 -9.04 6.09
CA VAL A 96 -6.18 -9.90 6.75
C VAL A 96 -6.67 -10.38 8.11
N GLY A 97 -7.18 -9.48 8.95
CA GLY A 97 -7.78 -9.86 10.24
C GLY A 97 -8.92 -10.86 10.08
N PHE A 98 -9.77 -10.65 9.08
CA PHE A 98 -10.86 -11.55 8.74
C PHE A 98 -10.35 -12.93 8.30
N ALA A 99 -9.37 -12.98 7.39
CA ALA A 99 -8.80 -14.25 6.90
C ALA A 99 -8.10 -15.04 8.01
N MET A 100 -7.47 -14.36 8.97
CA MET A 100 -6.83 -15.00 10.13
C MET A 100 -7.83 -15.59 11.12
N LEU A 101 -9.02 -15.01 11.26
CA LEU A 101 -10.07 -15.48 12.18
C LEU A 101 -11.04 -16.46 11.51
N PHE A 102 -11.34 -16.22 10.23
CA PHE A 102 -12.33 -16.98 9.46
C PHE A 102 -11.72 -17.55 8.16
N PRO A 103 -10.67 -18.38 8.24
CA PRO A 103 -9.87 -18.78 7.07
C PRO A 103 -10.66 -19.56 6.03
N ASN A 104 -11.71 -20.27 6.42
CA ASN A 104 -12.48 -21.13 5.54
C ASN A 104 -13.78 -20.49 5.02
N VAL A 105 -14.11 -19.28 5.48
CA VAL A 105 -15.26 -18.55 4.95
C VAL A 105 -14.98 -18.20 3.49
N GLN A 106 -15.96 -18.41 2.65
CA GLN A 106 -15.89 -18.06 1.23
C GLN A 106 -16.24 -16.59 1.04
N LEU A 107 -15.34 -15.86 0.39
CA LEU A 107 -15.55 -14.50 -0.09
C LEU A 107 -15.81 -14.59 -1.60
N MET A 108 -16.79 -13.83 -2.06
CA MET A 108 -17.13 -13.80 -3.47
C MET A 108 -16.48 -12.60 -4.14
N LEU A 109 -15.70 -12.85 -5.19
CA LEU A 109 -15.24 -11.78 -6.06
C LEU A 109 -16.42 -11.20 -6.84
N LEU A 110 -16.37 -9.90 -7.14
CA LEU A 110 -17.44 -9.25 -7.92
C LEU A 110 -17.46 -9.77 -9.37
N PHE A 111 -16.28 -9.95 -9.95
CA PHE A 111 -16.10 -10.45 -11.31
C PHE A 111 -14.80 -11.26 -11.44
N PRO A 112 -14.85 -12.50 -11.94
CA PRO A 112 -16.06 -13.35 -12.02
C PRO A 112 -16.55 -13.73 -10.63
N PRO A 113 -17.85 -14.03 -10.41
CA PRO A 113 -18.42 -14.36 -9.09
C PRO A 113 -17.99 -15.76 -8.64
N ILE A 114 -16.72 -15.90 -8.29
CA ILE A 114 -16.12 -17.16 -7.82
C ILE A 114 -15.97 -17.09 -6.31
N PRO A 115 -16.56 -18.06 -5.56
CA PRO A 115 -16.38 -18.16 -4.12
C PRO A 115 -14.98 -18.73 -3.80
N ILE A 116 -14.13 -17.90 -3.19
CA ILE A 116 -12.77 -18.28 -2.78
C ILE A 116 -12.66 -18.19 -1.27
N LYS A 117 -12.05 -19.20 -0.63
CA LYS A 117 -11.80 -19.14 0.83
C LYS A 117 -10.88 -17.97 1.17
N ALA A 118 -11.20 -17.26 2.26
CA ALA A 118 -10.47 -16.06 2.70
C ALA A 118 -8.96 -16.29 2.83
N LYS A 119 -8.55 -17.45 3.33
CA LYS A 119 -7.13 -17.85 3.47
C LYS A 119 -6.35 -17.92 2.15
N PHE A 120 -7.01 -18.04 1.02
CA PHE A 120 -6.40 -18.05 -0.30
C PHE A 120 -6.56 -16.71 -1.02
N LEU A 121 -7.75 -16.11 -0.91
CA LEU A 121 -8.06 -14.86 -1.59
C LEU A 121 -7.20 -13.71 -1.07
N VAL A 122 -7.09 -13.56 0.26
CA VAL A 122 -6.38 -12.40 0.83
C VAL A 122 -4.88 -12.42 0.53
N PRO A 123 -4.13 -13.54 0.70
CA PRO A 123 -2.74 -13.60 0.23
C PRO A 123 -2.60 -13.37 -1.28
N LEU A 124 -3.54 -13.87 -2.09
CA LEU A 124 -3.51 -13.66 -3.53
C LEU A 124 -3.63 -12.18 -3.91
N LEU A 125 -4.54 -11.44 -3.27
CA LEU A 125 -4.68 -10.00 -3.47
C LEU A 125 -3.40 -9.24 -3.10
N ILE A 126 -2.77 -9.61 -1.98
CA ILE A 126 -1.50 -9.00 -1.54
C ILE A 126 -0.38 -9.29 -2.55
N LEU A 127 -0.32 -10.52 -3.08
CA LEU A 127 0.67 -10.89 -4.10
C LEU A 127 0.45 -10.11 -5.40
N PHE A 128 -0.78 -9.87 -5.82
CA PHE A 128 -1.09 -9.02 -6.97
C PHE A 128 -0.63 -7.58 -6.72
N ASP A 129 -0.92 -7.00 -5.55
CA ASP A 129 -0.46 -5.66 -5.23
C ASP A 129 1.07 -5.56 -5.19
N LEU A 130 1.77 -6.56 -4.66
CA LEU A 130 3.23 -6.62 -4.71
C LEU A 130 3.73 -6.69 -6.16
N PHE A 131 3.15 -7.56 -6.97
CA PHE A 131 3.53 -7.69 -8.38
C PHE A 131 3.36 -6.38 -9.14
N PHE A 132 2.19 -5.76 -9.07
CA PHE A 132 1.92 -4.48 -9.75
C PHE A 132 2.67 -3.31 -9.13
N GLY A 133 2.98 -3.34 -7.84
CA GLY A 133 3.78 -2.32 -7.18
C GLY A 133 5.25 -2.32 -7.61
N PHE A 134 5.79 -3.47 -8.01
CA PHE A 134 7.17 -3.58 -8.51
C PHE A 134 7.29 -3.53 -10.03
N THR A 135 6.20 -3.65 -10.76
CA THR A 135 6.21 -3.61 -12.22
C THR A 135 5.70 -2.25 -12.72
N SER A 136 6.18 -1.84 -13.89
CA SER A 136 5.66 -0.66 -14.60
C SER A 136 4.24 -0.86 -15.13
N TYR A 137 3.70 -2.06 -15.04
CA TYR A 137 2.34 -2.39 -15.47
C TYR A 137 1.32 -2.01 -14.41
N SER A 138 1.20 -0.71 -14.10
CA SER A 138 0.15 -0.23 -13.20
C SER A 138 -1.19 -0.18 -13.92
N VAL A 139 -2.18 -0.86 -13.37
CA VAL A 139 -3.58 -0.76 -13.83
C VAL A 139 -4.23 0.45 -13.14
N GLY A 140 -3.84 1.66 -13.55
CA GLY A 140 -4.37 2.93 -13.01
C GLY A 140 -3.61 3.48 -11.78
N PRO A 141 -4.07 4.60 -11.21
CA PRO A 141 -3.40 5.28 -10.09
C PRO A 141 -3.68 4.59 -8.76
N ILE A 142 -3.27 3.33 -8.63
CA ILE A 142 -3.49 2.53 -7.43
C ILE A 142 -2.22 2.54 -6.58
N ALA A 143 -2.36 2.92 -5.30
CA ALA A 143 -1.29 2.89 -4.32
C ALA A 143 -1.09 1.45 -3.78
N HIS A 144 -0.51 0.55 -4.58
CA HIS A 144 -0.34 -0.86 -4.27
C HIS A 144 0.38 -1.10 -2.94
N PHE A 145 1.42 -0.34 -2.65
CA PHE A 145 2.15 -0.48 -1.38
C PHE A 145 1.35 0.02 -0.16
N ALA A 146 0.33 0.88 -0.35
CA ALA A 146 -0.60 1.20 0.73
C ALA A 146 -1.44 -0.03 1.13
N HIS A 147 -1.89 -0.83 0.16
CA HIS A 147 -2.57 -2.10 0.43
C HIS A 147 -1.69 -3.07 1.20
N VAL A 148 -0.45 -3.24 0.76
CA VAL A 148 0.54 -4.08 1.44
C VAL A 148 0.83 -3.56 2.85
N GLY A 149 1.00 -2.25 3.02
CA GLY A 149 1.22 -1.62 4.32
C GLY A 149 0.06 -1.84 5.30
N GLY A 150 -1.17 -1.68 4.84
CA GLY A 150 -2.37 -1.98 5.61
C GLY A 150 -2.49 -3.46 5.97
N ALA A 151 -2.18 -4.35 5.02
CA ALA A 151 -2.16 -5.79 5.25
C ALA A 151 -1.13 -6.21 6.30
N ILE A 152 0.10 -5.70 6.23
CA ILE A 152 1.18 -5.98 7.19
C ILE A 152 0.78 -5.49 8.59
N THR A 153 0.29 -4.25 8.69
CA THR A 153 -0.13 -3.67 9.97
C THR A 153 -1.27 -4.47 10.58
N GLY A 154 -2.28 -4.81 9.77
CA GLY A 154 -3.38 -5.66 10.19
C GLY A 154 -2.92 -7.05 10.64
N PHE A 155 -1.99 -7.66 9.90
CA PHE A 155 -1.41 -8.95 10.27
C PHE A 155 -0.70 -8.90 11.62
N VAL A 156 0.18 -7.92 11.83
CA VAL A 156 0.96 -7.77 13.08
C VAL A 156 0.01 -7.57 14.26
N MET A 157 -0.98 -6.69 14.13
CA MET A 157 -1.97 -6.45 15.17
C MET A 157 -2.78 -7.71 15.48
N MET A 158 -3.28 -8.39 14.45
CA MET A 158 -4.08 -9.60 14.64
C MET A 158 -3.26 -10.74 15.24
N TRP A 159 -2.02 -10.91 14.77
CA TRP A 159 -1.09 -11.89 15.34
C TRP A 159 -0.81 -11.62 16.81
N TYR A 160 -0.52 -10.35 17.16
CA TYR A 160 -0.30 -9.95 18.55
C TYR A 160 -1.54 -10.20 19.43
N TRP A 161 -2.71 -9.82 18.96
CA TRP A 161 -3.94 -10.06 19.70
C TRP A 161 -4.22 -11.55 19.88
N LYS A 162 -4.05 -12.34 18.84
CA LYS A 162 -4.27 -13.78 18.89
C LYS A 162 -3.32 -14.46 19.87
N LYS A 163 -2.04 -14.06 19.89
CA LYS A 163 -1.03 -14.59 20.82
C LYS A 163 -1.34 -14.26 22.28
N ASN A 164 -1.80 -13.04 22.55
CA ASN A 164 -2.05 -12.58 23.92
C ASN A 164 -3.43 -12.95 24.47
N GLN A 165 -4.36 -13.36 23.63
CA GLN A 165 -5.69 -13.79 24.04
C GLN A 165 -5.72 -15.19 24.68
N PHE A 166 -4.80 -16.05 24.33
CA PHE A 166 -4.72 -17.39 24.93
C PHE A 166 -4.38 -17.35 26.43
N ASN A 167 -3.83 -16.24 26.93
CA ASN A 167 -3.49 -16.07 28.34
C ASN A 167 -4.55 -15.34 29.19
N ASN A 168 -5.57 -14.76 28.58
CA ASN A 168 -6.62 -14.03 29.30
C ASN A 168 -7.99 -14.26 28.65
N LYS A 169 -8.95 -14.78 29.41
CA LYS A 169 -10.38 -14.98 29.08
C LYS A 169 -11.10 -13.64 28.80
N ARG A 170 -10.60 -12.83 27.84
CA ARG A 170 -11.06 -11.44 27.64
C ARG A 170 -11.92 -11.23 26.41
N TRP A 171 -12.67 -12.22 25.98
CA TRP A 171 -13.58 -12.08 24.86
C TRP A 171 -15.01 -12.48 25.22
N ASN A 172 -15.43 -12.20 26.47
CA ASN A 172 -16.84 -12.19 26.85
C ASN A 172 -17.36 -10.77 26.82
#